data_9e5571f27ae226a285772b40799128e5
#
_entry.id   9e5571f27ae226a285772b40799128e5
#
_cell.length_a   1.000
_cell.length_b   1.000
_cell.length_c   1.000
_cell.angle_alpha   90.00
_cell.angle_beta   90.00
_cell.angle_gamma   90.00
#
_symmetry.space_group_name_H-M   'P 1'
#
loop_
_entity.id
_entity.type
_entity.pdbx_description
1 polymer ?
#
loop_
_entity_poly.entity_id
_entity_poly.type
_entity_poly.pdbx_seq_one_letter_code
_entity_poly.pdbx_strand_id
1 'polypeptide(L)'
;KSRLHKQCPPPRTKIELTLCLIPDSIMQEPPQIKNPSITLYPFHLRNDGDEGYDAVAKNAQSLWENLADNVGTQFNSNELKSLREKLICYKDKQYYPDSEKENLNNGKLLIPNSGETLDLQLITQPDLQKLDGSIYALRIHDTYTADLTFCYKNVTMKVADLNQLNPQGCLLPNAIKPSLGQTLLLYAAPAVYDTYPKLADECVKAFVHNQQQASPEFRAEGKLFGSPIFEYDSREDDAAKRCHILVWLQDNPQTLQSATLTFNYYLMNLLCSRAKIVFVYRKARKKYREAQQIVGELEEKLPEFGEVEKEQSQEVKLQKLKKLLAEVRTKMFACAQQVRYLQEDRNTIDINAENYAEALTRIKSLSIEGDNLDFLQRFLDLAEDKYQRQIEIDLKYLIASQDLFQQSISTLRGMVEIEQVELDREQVKLYKQKEDEEKIRDRQLENIIFFVGTAI
;
A
#
# COMPACT_ATOMS: atom_id res chain seq x y z
N LYS A 1 -38.83 -18.81 -67.42
CA LYS A 1 -40.10 -19.51 -67.77
C LYS A 1 -40.35 -20.53 -66.70
N SER A 2 -41.53 -20.48 -66.17
CA SER A 2 -42.33 -21.34 -65.29
C SER A 2 -42.40 -20.90 -63.85
N ARG A 3 -43.53 -20.27 -63.57
CA ARG A 3 -44.07 -20.00 -62.23
C ARG A 3 -44.53 -21.30 -61.60
N LEU A 4 -44.16 -21.54 -60.33
CA LEU A 4 -44.83 -22.54 -59.50
C LEU A 4 -45.51 -21.86 -58.36
N HIS A 5 -46.83 -21.94 -58.34
CA HIS A 5 -47.71 -21.53 -57.22
C HIS A 5 -47.34 -22.39 -55.96
N LYS A 6 -47.09 -21.77 -54.84
CA LYS A 6 -47.17 -22.41 -53.53
C LYS A 6 -48.47 -22.06 -52.87
N GLN A 7 -49.27 -23.06 -52.65
CA GLN A 7 -50.51 -23.05 -51.89
C GLN A 7 -50.24 -22.85 -50.43
N CYS A 8 -51.03 -21.96 -49.77
CA CYS A 8 -51.09 -21.81 -48.31
C CYS A 8 -51.77 -23.05 -47.68
N PRO A 9 -51.25 -23.57 -46.56
CA PRO A 9 -51.97 -24.52 -45.74
C PRO A 9 -52.99 -23.83 -44.80
N PRO A 10 -54.04 -24.55 -44.36
CA PRO A 10 -55.16 -24.02 -43.60
C PRO A 10 -54.76 -23.70 -42.12
N PRO A 11 -55.56 -22.89 -41.41
CA PRO A 11 -55.26 -22.43 -40.06
C PRO A 11 -55.36 -23.59 -39.05
N ARG A 12 -54.27 -23.72 -38.21
CA ARG A 12 -54.23 -24.71 -37.12
C ARG A 12 -55.05 -24.20 -35.94
N THR A 13 -55.83 -25.11 -35.45
CA THR A 13 -56.64 -25.16 -34.25
C THR A 13 -55.96 -24.51 -33.03
N LYS A 14 -56.75 -23.81 -32.21
CA LYS A 14 -56.41 -23.32 -30.89
C LYS A 14 -55.75 -24.39 -30.04
N ILE A 15 -54.52 -24.16 -29.66
CA ILE A 15 -53.87 -24.90 -28.56
C ILE A 15 -54.28 -24.19 -27.30
N GLU A 16 -55.09 -24.83 -26.48
CA GLU A 16 -55.27 -24.45 -25.05
C GLU A 16 -53.93 -24.57 -24.37
N LEU A 17 -53.34 -23.43 -24.00
CA LEU A 17 -52.21 -23.35 -23.07
C LEU A 17 -52.73 -23.72 -21.67
N THR A 18 -52.60 -25.00 -21.33
CA THR A 18 -52.62 -25.39 -19.93
C THR A 18 -51.44 -24.68 -19.27
N LEU A 19 -51.71 -23.64 -18.47
CA LEU A 19 -50.78 -23.05 -17.52
C LEU A 19 -50.37 -24.18 -16.56
N CYS A 20 -49.22 -24.81 -16.81
CA CYS A 20 -48.48 -25.49 -15.77
C CYS A 20 -48.13 -24.43 -14.74
N LEU A 21 -48.87 -24.40 -13.64
CA LEU A 21 -48.47 -23.76 -12.42
C LEU A 21 -47.08 -24.33 -12.09
N ILE A 22 -46.04 -23.52 -12.29
CA ILE A 22 -44.72 -23.78 -11.73
C ILE A 22 -44.99 -23.91 -10.22
N PRO A 23 -44.65 -25.02 -9.56
CA PRO A 23 -44.83 -25.12 -8.13
C PRO A 23 -44.08 -23.98 -7.49
N ASP A 24 -44.72 -23.30 -6.57
CA ASP A 24 -44.18 -22.26 -5.70
C ASP A 24 -42.71 -22.63 -5.39
N SER A 25 -41.78 -21.72 -5.68
CA SER A 25 -40.41 -21.84 -5.27
C SER A 25 -40.43 -22.26 -3.79
N ILE A 26 -39.91 -23.44 -3.52
CA ILE A 26 -39.60 -23.86 -2.15
C ILE A 26 -38.82 -22.71 -1.56
N MET A 27 -39.43 -21.95 -0.66
CA MET A 27 -38.73 -20.87 0.04
C MET A 27 -37.62 -21.56 0.82
N GLN A 28 -36.42 -21.55 0.26
CA GLN A 28 -35.22 -22.00 0.98
C GLN A 28 -35.15 -21.17 2.26
N GLU A 29 -35.03 -21.82 3.39
CA GLU A 29 -34.80 -21.13 4.64
C GLU A 29 -33.58 -20.21 4.48
N PRO A 30 -33.63 -18.99 5.02
CA PRO A 30 -32.50 -18.07 4.92
C PRO A 30 -31.26 -18.70 5.56
N PRO A 31 -30.07 -18.51 5.00
CA PRO A 31 -28.85 -19.11 5.52
C PRO A 31 -28.58 -18.66 6.96
N GLN A 32 -28.16 -19.62 7.78
CA GLN A 32 -27.91 -19.42 9.21
C GLN A 32 -26.55 -19.96 9.61
N ILE A 33 -25.94 -19.29 10.57
CA ILE A 33 -24.64 -19.62 11.15
C ILE A 33 -24.73 -19.65 12.67
N LYS A 34 -23.83 -20.44 13.28
CA LYS A 34 -23.72 -20.57 14.75
C LYS A 34 -22.43 -19.97 15.24
N ASN A 35 -22.48 -19.35 16.42
CA ASN A 35 -21.34 -18.82 17.14
C ASN A 35 -20.45 -17.91 16.25
N PRO A 36 -21.01 -16.95 15.51
CA PRO A 36 -20.18 -16.10 14.66
C PRO A 36 -19.25 -15.24 15.50
N SER A 37 -18.02 -15.14 15.03
CA SER A 37 -17.04 -14.20 15.54
C SER A 37 -16.37 -13.43 14.41
N ILE A 38 -15.95 -12.23 14.70
CA ILE A 38 -15.15 -11.38 13.83
C ILE A 38 -13.90 -10.94 14.56
N THR A 39 -12.74 -11.14 13.95
CA THR A 39 -11.46 -10.62 14.44
C THR A 39 -10.93 -9.61 13.45
N LEU A 40 -10.60 -8.43 13.92
CA LEU A 40 -9.95 -7.37 13.16
C LEU A 40 -8.45 -7.38 13.47
N TYR A 41 -7.63 -7.50 12.41
CA TYR A 41 -6.17 -7.33 12.42
C TYR A 41 -5.82 -6.06 11.63
N PRO A 42 -5.75 -4.87 12.26
CA PRO A 42 -5.30 -3.65 11.62
C PRO A 42 -3.77 -3.56 11.66
N PHE A 43 -3.14 -3.10 10.58
CA PHE A 43 -1.69 -2.90 10.50
C PHE A 43 -1.39 -1.44 10.22
N HIS A 44 -0.66 -0.79 11.13
CA HIS A 44 -0.40 0.63 11.08
C HIS A 44 1.07 0.93 11.36
N LEU A 45 1.72 1.75 10.52
CA LEU A 45 3.11 2.10 10.71
C LEU A 45 3.30 2.87 12.02
N ARG A 46 4.20 2.35 12.85
CA ARG A 46 4.72 3.05 14.03
C ARG A 46 5.94 3.89 13.65
N ASN A 47 6.80 3.39 12.77
CA ASN A 47 7.99 4.08 12.30
C ASN A 47 7.82 4.55 10.85
N ASP A 48 8.42 5.71 10.53
CA ASP A 48 8.53 6.23 9.18
C ASP A 48 9.98 6.07 8.70
N GLY A 49 10.25 5.00 7.97
CA GLY A 49 11.59 4.69 7.47
C GLY A 49 12.16 5.75 6.52
N ASP A 50 11.31 6.56 5.88
CA ASP A 50 11.76 7.65 4.98
C ASP A 50 12.34 8.84 5.79
N GLU A 51 11.93 9.02 7.06
CA GLU A 51 12.45 10.07 7.97
C GLU A 51 13.60 9.56 8.88
N GLY A 52 13.86 8.25 8.92
CA GLY A 52 14.95 7.62 9.70
C GLY A 52 14.55 6.31 10.36
N TYR A 53 15.52 5.47 10.68
CA TYR A 53 15.30 4.12 11.17
C TYR A 53 14.38 4.03 12.40
N ASP A 54 14.50 4.99 13.35
CA ASP A 54 13.69 5.05 14.58
C ASP A 54 12.69 6.20 14.59
N ALA A 55 12.54 6.93 13.46
CA ALA A 55 11.61 8.03 13.38
C ALA A 55 10.18 7.52 13.55
N VAL A 56 9.43 8.13 14.46
CA VAL A 56 8.03 7.78 14.70
C VAL A 56 7.17 8.41 13.60
N ALA A 57 6.30 7.63 12.99
CA ALA A 57 5.36 8.13 11.98
C ALA A 57 4.43 9.20 12.59
N LYS A 58 4.18 10.29 11.85
CA LYS A 58 3.39 11.45 12.31
C LYS A 58 1.97 11.09 12.80
N ASN A 59 1.42 10.00 12.28
CA ASN A 59 0.08 9.51 12.60
C ASN A 59 0.10 8.16 13.35
N ALA A 60 1.23 7.77 13.94
CA ALA A 60 1.38 6.45 14.58
C ALA A 60 0.30 6.15 15.62
N GLN A 61 -0.14 7.15 16.39
CA GLN A 61 -1.18 7.00 17.41
C GLN A 61 -2.59 6.84 16.84
N SER A 62 -2.83 7.19 15.57
CA SER A 62 -4.19 7.26 15.00
C SER A 62 -4.91 5.91 14.98
N LEU A 63 -4.19 4.79 14.94
CA LEU A 63 -4.80 3.48 15.08
C LEU A 63 -5.55 3.34 16.41
N TRP A 64 -4.89 3.68 17.51
CA TRP A 64 -5.44 3.56 18.86
C TRP A 64 -6.57 4.54 19.10
N GLU A 65 -6.45 5.75 18.54
CA GLU A 65 -7.51 6.77 18.56
C GLU A 65 -8.75 6.27 17.81
N ASN A 66 -8.59 5.74 16.61
CA ASN A 66 -9.73 5.24 15.81
C ASN A 66 -10.39 4.00 16.45
N LEU A 67 -9.62 3.10 17.06
CA LEU A 67 -10.19 1.98 17.80
C LEU A 67 -11.00 2.46 19.03
N ALA A 68 -10.47 3.42 19.79
CA ALA A 68 -11.15 3.96 20.96
C ALA A 68 -12.41 4.76 20.57
N ASP A 69 -12.26 5.71 19.63
CA ASP A 69 -13.30 6.70 19.34
C ASP A 69 -14.39 6.12 18.42
N ASN A 70 -14.03 5.32 17.41
CA ASN A 70 -15.01 4.75 16.48
C ASN A 70 -15.55 3.42 17.01
N VAL A 71 -14.70 2.41 17.22
CA VAL A 71 -15.17 1.08 17.61
C VAL A 71 -15.70 1.10 19.03
N GLY A 72 -14.97 1.72 19.97
CA GLY A 72 -15.39 1.86 21.36
C GLY A 72 -16.74 2.56 21.51
N THR A 73 -17.06 3.52 20.65
CA THR A 73 -18.35 4.21 20.64
C THR A 73 -19.47 3.33 20.09
N GLN A 74 -19.25 2.67 18.95
CA GLN A 74 -20.28 1.86 18.30
C GLN A 74 -20.67 0.61 19.11
N PHE A 75 -19.69 -0.03 19.76
CA PHE A 75 -19.94 -1.15 20.67
C PHE A 75 -20.21 -0.73 22.11
N ASN A 76 -20.21 0.56 22.40
CA ASN A 76 -20.38 1.13 23.72
C ASN A 76 -19.50 0.47 24.80
N SER A 77 -18.23 0.18 24.45
CA SER A 77 -17.25 -0.42 25.36
C SER A 77 -16.43 0.65 26.07
N ASN A 78 -16.52 0.66 27.40
CA ASN A 78 -15.71 1.57 28.22
C ASN A 78 -14.21 1.21 28.15
N GLU A 79 -13.88 -0.06 28.03
CA GLU A 79 -12.51 -0.57 27.93
C GLU A 79 -11.84 -0.05 26.66
N LEU A 80 -12.55 -0.07 25.51
CA LEU A 80 -12.03 0.49 24.26
C LEU A 80 -11.99 2.01 24.32
N LYS A 81 -13.01 2.70 24.83
CA LYS A 81 -12.99 4.18 25.00
C LYS A 81 -11.81 4.64 25.85
N SER A 82 -11.40 3.85 26.86
CA SER A 82 -10.24 4.12 27.72
C SER A 82 -8.96 3.42 27.25
N LEU A 83 -8.90 2.88 26.03
CA LEU A 83 -7.75 2.11 25.54
C LEU A 83 -6.43 2.88 25.66
N ARG A 84 -6.44 4.18 25.35
CA ARG A 84 -5.26 5.06 25.47
C ARG A 84 -4.67 5.13 26.89
N GLU A 85 -5.47 4.90 27.93
CA GLU A 85 -5.01 4.89 29.33
C GLU A 85 -4.36 3.56 29.71
N LYS A 86 -4.57 2.51 28.91
CA LYS A 86 -4.08 1.14 29.17
C LYS A 86 -2.83 0.80 28.36
N LEU A 87 -2.59 1.52 27.26
CA LEU A 87 -1.44 1.28 26.38
C LEU A 87 -0.17 1.89 26.97
N ILE A 88 0.94 1.13 26.96
CA ILE A 88 2.25 1.62 27.42
C ILE A 88 2.81 2.77 26.59
N CYS A 89 2.36 2.92 25.35
CA CYS A 89 2.73 4.02 24.46
C CYS A 89 1.99 5.34 24.77
N TYR A 90 1.25 5.39 25.87
CA TYR A 90 0.62 6.60 26.37
C TYR A 90 1.05 6.89 27.81
N LYS A 91 1.27 8.17 28.10
CA LYS A 91 1.53 8.67 29.45
C LYS A 91 0.65 9.91 29.67
N ASP A 92 -0.10 9.94 30.77
CA ASP A 92 -1.03 11.04 31.08
C ASP A 92 -1.98 11.38 29.91
N LYS A 93 -2.50 10.36 29.22
CA LYS A 93 -3.35 10.42 28.01
C LYS A 93 -2.67 11.01 26.76
N GLN A 94 -1.38 11.30 26.82
CA GLN A 94 -0.60 11.76 25.67
C GLN A 94 0.20 10.60 25.08
N TYR A 95 0.29 10.57 23.74
CA TYR A 95 1.08 9.58 23.04
C TYR A 95 2.57 9.79 23.33
N TYR A 96 3.21 8.76 23.87
CA TYR A 96 4.62 8.76 24.28
C TYR A 96 5.32 7.48 23.82
N PRO A 97 5.73 7.40 22.55
CA PRO A 97 6.30 6.19 21.95
C PRO A 97 7.66 5.77 22.53
N ASP A 98 8.36 6.65 23.24
CA ASP A 98 9.66 6.35 23.86
C ASP A 98 9.57 5.33 25.00
N SER A 99 8.40 5.16 25.62
CA SER A 99 8.16 4.12 26.64
C SER A 99 8.23 2.69 26.10
N GLU A 100 8.26 2.52 24.78
CA GLU A 100 8.32 1.22 24.11
C GLU A 100 9.74 0.77 23.76
N LYS A 101 10.77 1.64 23.95
CA LYS A 101 12.13 1.41 23.43
C LYS A 101 12.88 0.23 24.07
N GLU A 102 12.43 -0.31 25.19
CA GLU A 102 13.22 -1.24 25.98
C GLU A 102 13.17 -2.73 25.54
N ASN A 103 12.47 -3.13 24.50
CA ASN A 103 12.56 -4.52 24.02
C ASN A 103 12.19 -4.62 22.53
N LEU A 104 13.19 -4.63 21.66
CA LEU A 104 13.03 -4.69 20.19
C LEU A 104 12.87 -6.12 19.61
N ASN A 105 12.82 -7.17 20.44
CA ASN A 105 12.74 -8.55 19.96
C ASN A 105 11.29 -8.97 19.71
N ASN A 106 10.96 -9.16 18.44
CA ASN A 106 9.89 -10.00 17.88
C ASN A 106 8.41 -9.75 18.26
N GLY A 107 8.08 -8.65 18.86
CA GLY A 107 6.69 -8.32 19.21
C GLY A 107 6.57 -7.91 20.69
N LYS A 108 6.02 -6.73 20.92
CA LYS A 108 5.83 -6.20 22.28
C LYS A 108 4.35 -6.04 22.56
N LEU A 109 3.90 -6.67 23.64
CA LEU A 109 2.58 -6.45 24.19
C LEU A 109 2.47 -5.01 24.70
N LEU A 110 1.41 -4.31 24.26
CA LEU A 110 1.21 -2.91 24.58
C LEU A 110 0.27 -2.66 25.78
N ILE A 111 -0.43 -3.72 26.27
CA ILE A 111 -1.28 -3.64 27.45
C ILE A 111 -0.60 -4.47 28.55
N PRO A 112 0.13 -3.86 29.50
CA PRO A 112 0.77 -4.57 30.58
C PRO A 112 -0.24 -5.04 31.62
N ASN A 113 0.07 -6.13 32.32
CA ASN A 113 -0.69 -6.65 33.48
C ASN A 113 -2.11 -7.15 33.24
N SER A 114 -2.57 -7.32 31.99
CA SER A 114 -3.91 -7.83 31.66
C SER A 114 -3.93 -9.34 31.33
N GLY A 115 -2.88 -10.08 31.69
CA GLY A 115 -2.65 -11.37 31.05
C GLY A 115 -2.25 -11.13 29.59
N GLU A 116 -2.73 -11.96 28.65
CA GLU A 116 -2.42 -11.76 27.23
C GLU A 116 -3.48 -10.89 26.50
N THR A 117 -4.71 -10.81 27.03
CA THR A 117 -5.85 -10.11 26.40
C THR A 117 -6.60 -9.23 27.40
N LEU A 118 -7.15 -8.12 26.92
CA LEU A 118 -8.11 -7.30 27.65
C LEU A 118 -9.53 -7.66 27.23
N ASP A 119 -10.31 -8.21 28.16
CA ASP A 119 -11.72 -8.50 27.94
C ASP A 119 -12.53 -7.19 27.89
N LEU A 120 -13.46 -7.12 26.94
CA LEU A 120 -14.32 -5.96 26.71
C LEU A 120 -15.69 -6.22 27.33
N GLN A 121 -16.11 -5.34 28.23
CA GLN A 121 -17.50 -5.35 28.72
C GLN A 121 -18.35 -4.59 27.72
N LEU A 122 -19.23 -5.30 27.00
CA LEU A 122 -20.12 -4.75 26.02
C LEU A 122 -21.50 -4.59 26.61
N ILE A 123 -22.06 -3.39 26.55
CA ILE A 123 -23.40 -3.12 27.03
C ILE A 123 -24.39 -3.59 25.97
N THR A 124 -24.98 -4.75 26.16
CA THR A 124 -26.02 -5.28 25.28
C THR A 124 -27.39 -4.76 25.72
N GLN A 125 -28.29 -4.51 24.76
CA GLN A 125 -29.69 -4.27 25.07
C GLN A 125 -30.33 -5.52 25.72
N PRO A 126 -31.32 -5.38 26.61
CA PRO A 126 -31.86 -6.49 27.41
C PRO A 126 -32.36 -7.69 26.61
N ASP A 127 -32.74 -7.50 25.35
CA ASP A 127 -33.31 -8.54 24.47
C ASP A 127 -32.29 -9.16 23.50
N LEU A 128 -31.02 -8.71 23.50
CA LEU A 128 -29.96 -9.24 22.63
C LEU A 128 -29.07 -10.19 23.44
N GLN A 129 -28.72 -11.31 22.82
CA GLN A 129 -27.77 -12.27 23.33
C GLN A 129 -26.43 -11.61 23.63
N LYS A 130 -25.77 -12.02 24.70
CA LYS A 130 -24.52 -11.40 25.17
C LYS A 130 -23.45 -11.51 24.12
N LEU A 131 -22.98 -10.36 23.62
CA LEU A 131 -21.81 -10.24 22.79
C LEU A 131 -20.55 -10.16 23.69
N ASP A 132 -19.60 -11.03 23.48
CA ASP A 132 -18.30 -11.01 24.15
C ASP A 132 -17.27 -10.31 23.21
N GLY A 133 -16.27 -9.66 23.80
CA GLY A 133 -15.19 -9.03 23.04
C GLY A 133 -13.87 -9.08 23.80
N SER A 134 -12.76 -9.03 23.06
CA SER A 134 -11.42 -8.96 23.62
C SER A 134 -10.49 -8.21 22.67
N ILE A 135 -9.43 -7.59 23.22
CA ILE A 135 -8.37 -6.96 22.46
C ILE A 135 -7.00 -7.38 22.97
N TYR A 136 -6.12 -7.74 22.03
CA TYR A 136 -4.70 -8.01 22.23
C TYR A 136 -3.90 -7.03 21.38
N ALA A 137 -3.37 -5.96 21.99
CA ALA A 137 -2.66 -4.88 21.31
C ALA A 137 -1.15 -5.13 21.28
N LEU A 138 -0.55 -5.06 20.11
CA LEU A 138 0.85 -5.40 19.86
C LEU A 138 1.59 -4.33 19.05
N ARG A 139 2.91 -4.30 19.27
CA ARG A 139 3.88 -3.76 18.32
C ARG A 139 4.69 -4.91 17.73
N ILE A 140 4.70 -5.06 16.41
CA ILE A 140 5.52 -6.01 15.65
C ILE A 140 6.53 -5.18 14.86
N HIS A 141 7.80 -5.15 15.30
CA HIS A 141 8.86 -4.32 14.73
C HIS A 141 8.46 -2.84 14.64
N ASP A 142 8.25 -2.34 13.43
CA ASP A 142 7.87 -0.97 13.09
C ASP A 142 6.35 -0.77 12.92
N THR A 143 5.53 -1.75 13.32
CA THR A 143 4.09 -1.79 13.03
C THR A 143 3.29 -1.98 14.31
N TYR A 144 2.26 -1.15 14.50
CA TYR A 144 1.19 -1.39 15.46
C TYR A 144 0.12 -2.30 14.87
N THR A 145 -0.37 -3.22 15.67
CA THR A 145 -1.45 -4.13 15.33
C THR A 145 -2.26 -4.52 16.57
N ALA A 146 -3.44 -5.05 16.34
CA ALA A 146 -4.25 -5.65 17.38
C ALA A 146 -4.96 -6.92 16.85
N ASP A 147 -5.23 -7.87 17.75
CA ASP A 147 -6.29 -8.86 17.58
C ASP A 147 -7.50 -8.33 18.36
N LEU A 148 -8.46 -7.74 17.64
CA LEU A 148 -9.70 -7.23 18.22
C LEU A 148 -10.83 -8.15 17.80
N THR A 149 -11.31 -8.96 18.74
CA THR A 149 -12.32 -9.99 18.50
C THR A 149 -13.64 -9.65 19.16
N PHE A 150 -14.74 -9.84 18.41
CA PHE A 150 -16.11 -9.84 18.90
C PHE A 150 -16.79 -11.15 18.55
N CYS A 151 -17.48 -11.78 19.49
CA CYS A 151 -18.11 -13.07 19.25
C CYS A 151 -19.44 -13.26 20.00
N TYR A 152 -20.34 -13.98 19.35
CA TYR A 152 -21.53 -14.51 20.00
C TYR A 152 -21.28 -15.97 20.40
N LYS A 153 -21.64 -16.33 21.64
CA LYS A 153 -21.53 -17.71 22.15
C LYS A 153 -22.93 -18.33 22.32
N ASN A 154 -23.08 -19.56 21.85
CA ASN A 154 -24.35 -20.32 21.90
C ASN A 154 -25.49 -19.64 21.14
N VAL A 155 -25.18 -18.95 20.05
CA VAL A 155 -26.12 -18.21 19.23
C VAL A 155 -26.18 -18.81 17.83
N THR A 156 -27.42 -18.97 17.32
CA THR A 156 -27.68 -19.19 15.90
C THR A 156 -28.34 -17.94 15.35
N MET A 157 -27.80 -17.38 14.29
CA MET A 157 -28.33 -16.17 13.65
C MET A 157 -28.43 -16.31 12.15
N LYS A 158 -29.29 -15.51 11.54
CA LYS A 158 -29.33 -15.39 10.07
C LYS A 158 -28.08 -14.68 9.59
N VAL A 159 -27.53 -15.09 8.43
CA VAL A 159 -26.38 -14.42 7.82
C VAL A 159 -26.65 -12.93 7.59
N ALA A 160 -27.87 -12.55 7.23
CA ALA A 160 -28.28 -11.15 7.04
C ALA A 160 -28.05 -10.27 8.29
N ASP A 161 -28.01 -10.87 9.48
CA ASP A 161 -27.84 -10.16 10.75
C ASP A 161 -26.36 -9.98 11.15
N LEU A 162 -25.40 -10.46 10.35
CA LEU A 162 -23.95 -10.32 10.61
C LEU A 162 -23.46 -8.85 10.70
N ASN A 163 -24.21 -7.91 10.14
CA ASN A 163 -23.96 -6.49 10.29
C ASN A 163 -23.97 -6.01 11.74
N GLN A 164 -24.60 -6.76 12.67
CA GLN A 164 -24.57 -6.51 14.12
C GLN A 164 -23.15 -6.62 14.69
N LEU A 165 -22.28 -7.44 14.07
CA LEU A 165 -20.84 -7.52 14.40
C LEU A 165 -20.01 -6.39 13.76
N ASN A 166 -20.64 -5.51 12.98
CA ASN A 166 -19.99 -4.36 12.34
C ASN A 166 -20.94 -3.15 12.29
N PRO A 167 -21.43 -2.66 13.44
CA PRO A 167 -22.39 -1.56 13.49
C PRO A 167 -21.80 -0.32 12.81
N GLN A 168 -22.57 0.26 11.88
CA GLN A 168 -22.18 1.43 11.07
C GLN A 168 -20.84 1.24 10.30
N GLY A 169 -20.39 0.01 10.09
CA GLY A 169 -19.12 -0.27 9.40
C GLY A 169 -17.87 0.11 10.20
N CYS A 170 -17.95 0.17 11.52
CA CYS A 170 -16.88 0.63 12.41
C CYS A 170 -15.61 -0.24 12.36
N LEU A 171 -15.69 -1.49 11.87
CA LEU A 171 -14.54 -2.37 11.67
C LEU A 171 -13.95 -2.30 10.24
N LEU A 172 -14.54 -1.50 9.35
CA LEU A 172 -14.06 -1.38 7.99
C LEU A 172 -12.91 -0.35 7.88
N PRO A 173 -12.08 -0.43 6.83
CA PRO A 173 -10.91 0.42 6.66
C PRO A 173 -11.18 1.92 6.75
N ASN A 174 -12.34 2.40 6.28
CA ASN A 174 -12.71 3.82 6.36
C ASN A 174 -12.85 4.35 7.80
N ALA A 175 -13.24 3.49 8.75
CA ALA A 175 -13.36 3.83 10.16
C ALA A 175 -12.04 3.66 10.91
N ILE A 176 -11.27 2.62 10.59
CA ILE A 176 -10.01 2.27 11.27
C ILE A 176 -8.83 3.06 10.72
N LYS A 177 -8.78 3.30 9.40
CA LYS A 177 -7.72 4.02 8.68
C LYS A 177 -6.30 3.48 8.95
N PRO A 178 -6.08 2.17 8.84
CA PRO A 178 -4.77 1.58 9.07
C PRO A 178 -3.85 1.91 7.89
N SER A 179 -2.63 2.39 8.13
CA SER A 179 -1.73 2.86 7.06
C SER A 179 -1.24 1.73 6.13
N LEU A 180 -1.10 0.50 6.64
CA LEU A 180 -0.68 -0.68 5.89
C LEU A 180 -1.85 -1.53 5.38
N GLY A 181 -3.08 -1.23 5.84
CA GLY A 181 -4.27 -2.03 5.59
C GLY A 181 -4.66 -2.92 6.76
N GLN A 182 -5.68 -3.73 6.56
CA GLN A 182 -6.23 -4.61 7.60
C GLN A 182 -6.73 -5.93 7.03
N THR A 183 -6.84 -6.93 7.91
CA THR A 183 -7.54 -8.17 7.62
C THR A 183 -8.66 -8.38 8.63
N LEU A 184 -9.83 -8.80 8.16
CA LEU A 184 -10.94 -9.26 8.96
C LEU A 184 -11.04 -10.79 8.84
N LEU A 185 -11.10 -11.49 9.97
CA LEU A 185 -11.32 -12.93 10.00
C LEU A 185 -12.72 -13.18 10.55
N LEU A 186 -13.63 -13.60 9.69
CA LEU A 186 -14.98 -14.04 10.06
C LEU A 186 -14.94 -15.55 10.28
N TYR A 187 -15.29 -15.99 11.48
CA TYR A 187 -15.39 -17.40 11.84
C TYR A 187 -16.79 -17.73 12.28
N ALA A 188 -17.36 -18.82 11.78
CA ALA A 188 -18.68 -19.30 12.17
C ALA A 188 -18.87 -20.79 11.86
N ALA A 189 -19.74 -21.48 12.59
CA ALA A 189 -20.18 -22.81 12.21
C ALA A 189 -21.45 -22.70 11.33
N PRO A 190 -21.48 -23.32 10.13
CA PRO A 190 -22.68 -23.38 9.29
C PRO A 190 -23.84 -24.08 10.00
N ALA A 191 -25.05 -23.55 9.83
CA ALA A 191 -26.27 -24.15 10.40
C ALA A 191 -27.29 -24.51 9.33
N VAL A 192 -27.69 -23.52 8.51
CA VAL A 192 -28.55 -23.70 7.33
C VAL A 192 -27.83 -23.04 6.17
N TYR A 193 -27.50 -23.80 5.15
CA TYR A 193 -26.76 -23.31 3.99
C TYR A 193 -26.92 -24.24 2.79
N ASP A 194 -26.60 -23.75 1.59
CA ASP A 194 -26.58 -24.49 0.35
C ASP A 194 -25.19 -25.11 0.13
N THR A 195 -24.20 -24.24 -0.11
CA THR A 195 -22.79 -24.63 -0.28
C THR A 195 -21.89 -23.68 0.52
N TYR A 196 -20.69 -24.14 0.90
CA TYR A 196 -19.73 -23.32 1.62
C TYR A 196 -19.33 -22.04 0.87
N PRO A 197 -19.00 -22.07 -0.45
CA PRO A 197 -18.66 -20.86 -1.19
C PRO A 197 -19.81 -19.83 -1.19
N LYS A 198 -21.05 -20.28 -1.41
CA LYS A 198 -22.22 -19.41 -1.41
C LYS A 198 -22.46 -18.79 -0.02
N LEU A 199 -22.33 -19.60 1.03
CA LEU A 199 -22.45 -19.12 2.40
C LEU A 199 -21.38 -18.06 2.72
N ALA A 200 -20.12 -18.29 2.30
CA ALA A 200 -19.02 -17.34 2.48
C ALA A 200 -19.29 -16.01 1.75
N ASP A 201 -19.77 -16.06 0.51
CA ASP A 201 -20.16 -14.88 -0.27
C ASP A 201 -21.28 -14.07 0.43
N GLU A 202 -22.28 -14.77 0.94
CA GLU A 202 -23.40 -14.14 1.66
C GLU A 202 -22.94 -13.52 2.99
N CYS A 203 -22.03 -14.18 3.71
CA CYS A 203 -21.41 -13.63 4.93
C CYS A 203 -20.65 -12.32 4.63
N VAL A 204 -19.82 -12.29 3.59
CA VAL A 204 -19.09 -11.07 3.22
C VAL A 204 -20.05 -9.95 2.83
N LYS A 205 -21.07 -10.24 2.01
CA LYS A 205 -22.07 -9.25 1.58
C LYS A 205 -22.84 -8.68 2.78
N ALA A 206 -23.26 -9.52 3.71
CA ALA A 206 -24.00 -9.10 4.89
C ALA A 206 -23.13 -8.26 5.84
N PHE A 207 -21.85 -8.63 6.01
CA PHE A 207 -20.92 -7.94 6.89
C PHE A 207 -20.52 -6.56 6.36
N VAL A 208 -20.30 -6.43 5.02
CA VAL A 208 -19.87 -5.17 4.36
C VAL A 208 -21.08 -4.29 3.96
N HIS A 209 -22.30 -4.76 4.19
CA HIS A 209 -23.55 -4.16 3.73
C HIS A 209 -23.61 -2.63 3.84
N ASN A 210 -24.08 -1.96 2.76
CA ASN A 210 -24.35 -0.52 2.65
C ASN A 210 -23.15 0.44 2.86
N GLN A 211 -21.91 -0.03 2.74
CA GLN A 211 -20.77 0.87 2.79
C GLN A 211 -20.37 1.34 1.39
N GLN A 212 -19.97 2.61 1.26
CA GLN A 212 -19.48 3.23 -0.01
C GLN A 212 -18.11 2.69 -0.45
N GLN A 213 -17.66 1.60 0.12
CA GLN A 213 -16.38 0.99 -0.15
C GLN A 213 -16.50 -0.08 -1.24
N ALA A 214 -15.47 -0.25 -2.07
CA ALA A 214 -15.43 -1.33 -3.04
C ALA A 214 -15.62 -2.67 -2.32
N SER A 215 -16.64 -3.43 -2.71
CA SER A 215 -16.92 -4.74 -2.12
C SER A 215 -15.74 -5.68 -2.37
N PRO A 216 -15.24 -6.39 -1.33
CA PRO A 216 -14.23 -7.42 -1.52
C PRO A 216 -14.73 -8.51 -2.46
N GLU A 217 -13.88 -8.91 -3.41
CA GLU A 217 -14.16 -9.99 -4.36
C GLU A 217 -13.47 -11.27 -3.92
N PHE A 218 -14.08 -12.42 -4.20
CA PHE A 218 -13.47 -13.73 -3.99
C PHE A 218 -12.12 -13.84 -4.70
N ARG A 219 -11.13 -14.40 -4.02
CA ARG A 219 -9.76 -14.60 -4.52
C ARG A 219 -9.35 -16.05 -4.57
N ALA A 220 -9.58 -16.75 -3.48
CA ALA A 220 -9.11 -18.11 -3.31
C ALA A 220 -9.87 -18.83 -2.19
N GLU A 221 -9.76 -20.15 -2.22
CA GLU A 221 -10.24 -21.03 -1.15
C GLU A 221 -9.13 -21.97 -0.71
N GLY A 222 -9.27 -22.46 0.51
CA GLY A 222 -8.38 -23.45 1.11
C GLY A 222 -9.07 -24.24 2.18
N LYS A 223 -8.30 -25.01 2.93
CA LYS A 223 -8.77 -25.79 4.07
C LYS A 223 -7.73 -25.70 5.20
N LEU A 224 -8.20 -25.36 6.39
CA LEU A 224 -7.35 -25.19 7.56
C LEU A 224 -8.01 -25.84 8.78
N PHE A 225 -7.26 -26.71 9.46
CA PHE A 225 -7.73 -27.54 10.57
C PHE A 225 -9.01 -28.31 10.23
N GLY A 226 -9.08 -28.81 8.98
CA GLY A 226 -10.20 -29.59 8.49
C GLY A 226 -11.43 -28.75 8.07
N SER A 227 -11.39 -27.43 8.18
CA SER A 227 -12.52 -26.52 7.86
C SER A 227 -12.19 -25.62 6.66
N PRO A 228 -13.17 -25.37 5.76
CA PRO A 228 -12.96 -24.51 4.60
C PRO A 228 -12.72 -23.06 5.00
N ILE A 229 -11.81 -22.41 4.29
CA ILE A 229 -11.46 -20.99 4.44
C ILE A 229 -11.45 -20.31 3.07
N PHE A 230 -12.04 -19.12 2.99
CA PHE A 230 -12.22 -18.36 1.77
C PHE A 230 -11.57 -16.98 1.89
N GLU A 231 -10.79 -16.57 0.90
CA GLU A 231 -10.13 -15.27 0.85
C GLU A 231 -10.88 -14.31 -0.07
N TYR A 232 -11.14 -13.11 0.43
CA TYR A 232 -11.72 -11.98 -0.29
C TYR A 232 -10.84 -10.76 -0.16
N ASP A 233 -10.72 -9.95 -1.20
CA ASP A 233 -9.89 -8.75 -1.18
C ASP A 233 -10.49 -7.67 -2.10
N SER A 234 -10.63 -6.45 -1.61
CA SER A 234 -10.91 -5.29 -2.45
C SER A 234 -9.64 -4.92 -3.23
N ARG A 235 -9.78 -4.53 -4.51
CA ARG A 235 -8.61 -4.14 -5.32
C ARG A 235 -8.19 -2.68 -5.12
N GLU A 236 -8.53 -2.11 -3.98
CA GLU A 236 -8.18 -0.74 -3.68
C GLU A 236 -6.67 -0.50 -3.68
N ASP A 237 -6.25 0.58 -4.34
CA ASP A 237 -4.84 0.96 -4.41
C ASP A 237 -4.35 1.62 -3.12
N ASP A 238 -5.22 2.32 -2.44
CA ASP A 238 -4.95 2.90 -1.13
C ASP A 238 -5.02 1.82 -0.05
N ALA A 239 -3.88 1.53 0.59
CA ALA A 239 -3.80 0.52 1.65
C ALA A 239 -4.76 0.83 2.81
N ALA A 240 -4.93 2.12 3.15
CA ALA A 240 -5.84 2.55 4.20
C ALA A 240 -7.33 2.30 3.88
N LYS A 241 -7.66 2.01 2.62
CA LYS A 241 -9.03 1.69 2.17
C LYS A 241 -9.18 0.23 1.79
N ARG A 242 -8.09 -0.53 1.73
CA ARG A 242 -8.12 -1.91 1.30
C ARG A 242 -8.75 -2.80 2.36
N CYS A 243 -9.77 -3.56 1.97
CA CYS A 243 -10.45 -4.52 2.80
C CYS A 243 -10.06 -5.95 2.37
N HIS A 244 -9.36 -6.66 3.24
CA HIS A 244 -9.05 -8.08 3.11
C HIS A 244 -9.88 -8.86 4.13
N ILE A 245 -10.60 -9.90 3.70
CA ILE A 245 -11.49 -10.70 4.54
C ILE A 245 -11.16 -12.19 4.34
N LEU A 246 -10.99 -12.89 5.44
CA LEU A 246 -10.96 -14.34 5.51
C LEU A 246 -12.28 -14.82 6.11
N VAL A 247 -12.99 -15.72 5.43
CA VAL A 247 -14.19 -16.39 5.97
C VAL A 247 -13.84 -17.83 6.25
N TRP A 248 -13.82 -18.21 7.53
CA TRP A 248 -13.45 -19.54 7.98
C TRP A 248 -14.68 -20.24 8.56
N LEU A 249 -15.21 -21.23 7.84
CA LEU A 249 -16.46 -21.92 8.15
C LEU A 249 -16.15 -23.24 8.86
N GLN A 250 -16.45 -23.32 10.15
CA GLN A 250 -16.19 -24.51 10.95
C GLN A 250 -16.99 -25.71 10.46
N ASP A 251 -16.31 -26.68 9.87
CA ASP A 251 -16.84 -27.98 9.47
C ASP A 251 -16.31 -29.08 10.40
N ASN A 252 -15.08 -28.94 10.89
CA ASN A 252 -14.45 -29.87 11.80
C ASN A 252 -14.48 -29.32 13.24
N PRO A 253 -14.98 -30.09 14.23
CA PRO A 253 -14.96 -29.69 15.65
C PRO A 253 -13.53 -29.40 16.18
N GLN A 254 -12.49 -30.05 15.65
CA GLN A 254 -11.10 -29.82 16.06
C GLN A 254 -10.58 -28.43 15.67
N THR A 255 -11.20 -27.76 14.71
CA THR A 255 -10.79 -26.42 14.25
C THR A 255 -10.66 -25.44 15.42
N LEU A 256 -11.64 -25.42 16.31
CA LEU A 256 -11.63 -24.52 17.47
C LEU A 256 -10.51 -24.85 18.47
N GLN A 257 -10.17 -26.13 18.63
CA GLN A 257 -9.10 -26.58 19.53
C GLN A 257 -7.70 -26.27 18.95
N SER A 258 -7.59 -26.29 17.62
CA SER A 258 -6.35 -26.01 16.90
C SER A 258 -6.08 -24.51 16.73
N ALA A 259 -7.12 -23.68 16.76
CA ALA A 259 -7.02 -22.22 16.75
C ALA A 259 -6.53 -21.68 18.10
N THR A 260 -5.29 -21.97 18.42
CA THR A 260 -4.62 -21.58 19.68
C THR A 260 -4.03 -20.17 19.61
N LEU A 261 -3.63 -19.62 20.75
CA LEU A 261 -2.88 -18.35 20.80
C LEU A 261 -1.61 -18.39 19.94
N THR A 262 -0.92 -19.54 19.92
CA THR A 262 0.25 -19.77 19.08
C THR A 262 -0.07 -19.66 17.59
N PHE A 263 -1.18 -20.25 17.15
CA PHE A 263 -1.67 -20.12 15.77
C PHE A 263 -2.03 -18.66 15.44
N ASN A 264 -2.78 -17.99 16.31
CA ASN A 264 -3.17 -16.59 16.11
C ASN A 264 -1.93 -15.67 15.99
N TYR A 265 -0.90 -15.91 16.78
CA TYR A 265 0.37 -15.18 16.66
C TYR A 265 1.03 -15.38 15.29
N TYR A 266 1.12 -16.61 14.78
CA TYR A 266 1.68 -16.88 13.45
C TYR A 266 0.80 -16.31 12.34
N LEU A 267 -0.51 -16.41 12.44
CA LEU A 267 -1.44 -15.83 11.49
C LEU A 267 -1.30 -14.30 11.43
N MET A 268 -1.23 -13.64 12.58
CA MET A 268 -1.06 -12.18 12.64
C MET A 268 0.28 -11.73 12.03
N ASN A 269 1.38 -12.45 12.27
CA ASN A 269 2.68 -12.15 11.64
C ASN A 269 2.63 -12.36 10.12
N LEU A 270 1.99 -13.43 9.65
CA LEU A 270 1.78 -13.69 8.23
C LEU A 270 0.98 -12.56 7.57
N LEU A 271 -0.12 -12.15 8.19
CA LEU A 271 -0.99 -11.07 7.68
C LEU A 271 -0.29 -9.71 7.73
N CYS A 272 0.53 -9.44 8.76
CA CYS A 272 1.35 -8.24 8.85
C CYS A 272 2.35 -8.16 7.70
N SER A 273 3.10 -9.25 7.46
CA SER A 273 4.05 -9.34 6.35
C SER A 273 3.35 -9.16 4.99
N ARG A 274 2.17 -9.79 4.80
CA ARG A 274 1.33 -9.59 3.62
C ARG A 274 0.97 -8.12 3.41
N ALA A 275 0.50 -7.45 4.44
CA ALA A 275 0.11 -6.05 4.38
C ALA A 275 1.30 -5.15 4.00
N LYS A 276 2.47 -5.37 4.61
CA LYS A 276 3.71 -4.66 4.28
C LYS A 276 4.14 -4.87 2.83
N ILE A 277 4.18 -6.11 2.36
CA ILE A 277 4.56 -6.43 0.97
C ILE A 277 3.66 -5.67 -0.02
N VAL A 278 2.35 -5.72 0.18
CA VAL A 278 1.40 -5.05 -0.71
C VAL A 278 1.55 -3.52 -0.67
N PHE A 279 1.70 -2.95 0.52
CA PHE A 279 1.89 -1.52 0.71
C PHE A 279 3.19 -1.03 0.04
N VAL A 280 4.32 -1.70 0.31
CA VAL A 280 5.63 -1.32 -0.22
C VAL A 280 5.67 -1.48 -1.73
N TYR A 281 5.10 -2.55 -2.29
CA TYR A 281 5.02 -2.72 -3.74
C TYR A 281 4.27 -1.55 -4.42
N ARG A 282 3.15 -1.10 -3.85
CA ARG A 282 2.39 0.03 -4.39
C ARG A 282 3.14 1.35 -4.26
N LYS A 283 3.82 1.56 -3.12
CA LYS A 283 4.71 2.70 -2.90
C LYS A 283 5.82 2.72 -3.96
N ALA A 284 6.46 1.57 -4.21
CA ALA A 284 7.47 1.41 -5.25
C ALA A 284 6.94 1.73 -6.65
N ARG A 285 5.74 1.24 -7.00
CA ARG A 285 5.10 1.57 -8.30
C ARG A 285 4.83 3.06 -8.50
N LYS A 286 4.49 3.79 -7.42
CA LYS A 286 4.33 5.25 -7.46
C LYS A 286 5.68 5.94 -7.68
N LYS A 287 6.70 5.58 -6.90
CA LYS A 287 8.06 6.12 -7.04
C LYS A 287 8.65 5.87 -8.42
N TYR A 288 8.42 4.69 -8.99
CA TYR A 288 8.85 4.39 -10.35
C TYR A 288 8.22 5.33 -11.38
N ARG A 289 6.91 5.60 -11.29
CA ARG A 289 6.23 6.56 -12.18
C ARG A 289 6.80 7.97 -12.06
N GLU A 290 7.10 8.41 -10.84
CA GLU A 290 7.75 9.71 -10.58
C GLU A 290 9.16 9.76 -11.21
N ALA A 291 9.95 8.68 -11.07
CA ALA A 291 11.25 8.55 -11.69
C ALA A 291 11.18 8.54 -13.23
N GLN A 292 10.21 7.82 -13.82
CA GLN A 292 9.98 7.82 -15.26
C GLN A 292 9.65 9.22 -15.80
N GLN A 293 8.85 10.00 -15.07
CA GLN A 293 8.56 11.38 -15.45
C GLN A 293 9.86 12.22 -15.48
N ILE A 294 10.71 12.10 -14.44
CA ILE A 294 12.01 12.80 -14.40
C ILE A 294 12.89 12.38 -15.58
N VAL A 295 12.94 11.09 -15.89
CA VAL A 295 13.69 10.55 -17.05
C VAL A 295 13.15 11.15 -18.36
N GLY A 296 11.83 11.15 -18.57
CA GLY A 296 11.21 11.76 -19.76
C GLY A 296 11.54 13.25 -19.91
N GLU A 297 11.46 14.01 -18.82
CA GLU A 297 11.82 15.43 -18.81
C GLU A 297 13.32 15.66 -19.11
N LEU A 298 14.20 14.72 -18.73
CA LEU A 298 15.61 14.76 -19.08
C LEU A 298 15.84 14.40 -20.55
N GLU A 299 15.15 13.40 -21.09
CA GLU A 299 15.22 13.01 -22.50
C GLU A 299 14.77 14.15 -23.43
N GLU A 300 13.74 14.90 -23.04
CA GLU A 300 13.29 16.10 -23.78
C GLU A 300 14.34 17.21 -23.83
N LYS A 301 15.27 17.24 -22.86
CA LYS A 301 16.36 18.21 -22.81
C LYS A 301 17.56 17.84 -23.69
N LEU A 302 17.74 16.58 -24.09
CA LEU A 302 18.89 16.16 -24.90
C LEU A 302 19.00 16.89 -26.24
N PRO A 303 17.91 17.14 -27.00
CA PRO A 303 18.01 17.93 -28.25
C PRO A 303 18.46 19.37 -28.05
N GLU A 304 18.18 19.98 -26.86
CA GLU A 304 18.60 21.36 -26.56
C GLU A 304 20.14 21.53 -26.64
N PHE A 305 20.91 20.44 -26.40
CA PHE A 305 22.39 20.47 -26.51
C PHE A 305 22.83 20.86 -27.91
N GLY A 306 22.24 20.25 -28.95
CA GLY A 306 22.54 20.57 -30.34
C GLY A 306 22.07 21.97 -30.76
N GLU A 307 21.04 22.50 -30.16
CA GLU A 307 20.58 23.88 -30.43
C GLU A 307 21.51 24.91 -29.78
N VAL A 308 22.01 24.65 -28.57
CA VAL A 308 22.97 25.54 -27.90
C VAL A 308 24.30 25.59 -28.65
N GLU A 309 24.74 24.51 -29.32
CA GLU A 309 25.94 24.50 -30.13
C GLU A 309 25.87 25.45 -31.34
N LYS A 310 24.66 25.71 -31.87
CA LYS A 310 24.44 26.61 -33.01
C LYS A 310 24.46 28.10 -32.65
N GLU A 311 24.51 28.42 -31.35
CA GLU A 311 24.52 29.81 -30.86
C GLU A 311 25.81 30.51 -31.30
N GLN A 312 25.65 31.69 -31.91
CA GLN A 312 26.78 32.45 -32.44
C GLN A 312 27.52 33.30 -31.40
N SER A 313 26.80 33.74 -30.37
CA SER A 313 27.39 34.50 -29.27
C SER A 313 27.96 33.57 -28.23
N GLN A 314 29.27 33.57 -28.04
CA GLN A 314 29.96 32.73 -27.04
C GLN A 314 29.47 32.98 -25.61
N GLU A 315 29.21 34.24 -25.27
CA GLU A 315 28.71 34.58 -23.93
C GLU A 315 27.31 34.01 -23.70
N VAL A 316 26.38 34.12 -24.66
CA VAL A 316 25.03 33.57 -24.61
C VAL A 316 25.08 32.05 -24.61
N LYS A 317 25.94 31.44 -25.41
CA LYS A 317 26.18 29.99 -25.47
C LYS A 317 26.62 29.46 -24.12
N LEU A 318 27.63 30.08 -23.49
CA LEU A 318 28.13 29.70 -22.18
C LEU A 318 27.05 29.81 -21.09
N GLN A 319 26.25 30.87 -21.09
CA GLN A 319 25.14 31.04 -20.14
C GLN A 319 24.07 29.94 -20.29
N LYS A 320 23.70 29.61 -21.56
CA LYS A 320 22.74 28.52 -21.85
C LYS A 320 23.27 27.17 -21.39
N LEU A 321 24.55 26.86 -21.67
CA LEU A 321 25.20 25.62 -21.23
C LEU A 321 25.24 25.49 -19.72
N LYS A 322 25.61 26.56 -18.98
CA LYS A 322 25.62 26.58 -17.51
C LYS A 322 24.23 26.34 -16.94
N LYS A 323 23.20 26.97 -17.53
CA LYS A 323 21.79 26.77 -17.11
C LYS A 323 21.36 25.34 -17.34
N LEU A 324 21.60 24.79 -18.52
CA LEU A 324 21.25 23.41 -18.89
C LEU A 324 21.94 22.38 -17.97
N LEU A 325 23.24 22.58 -17.71
CA LEU A 325 24.00 21.74 -16.79
C LEU A 325 23.41 21.76 -15.38
N ALA A 326 22.99 22.92 -14.87
CA ALA A 326 22.36 23.03 -13.55
C ALA A 326 21.00 22.30 -13.49
N GLU A 327 20.17 22.45 -14.51
CA GLU A 327 18.86 21.78 -14.61
C GLU A 327 19.01 20.26 -14.67
N VAL A 328 19.89 19.76 -15.55
CA VAL A 328 20.13 18.31 -15.71
C VAL A 328 20.67 17.70 -14.41
N ARG A 329 21.64 18.37 -13.74
CA ARG A 329 22.17 17.91 -12.45
C ARG A 329 21.09 17.80 -11.37
N THR A 330 20.20 18.78 -11.26
CA THR A 330 19.13 18.78 -10.25
C THR A 330 18.17 17.62 -10.48
N LYS A 331 17.75 17.40 -11.72
CA LYS A 331 16.86 16.29 -12.09
C LYS A 331 17.54 14.94 -11.90
N MET A 332 18.82 14.82 -12.25
CA MET A 332 19.60 13.59 -12.02
C MET A 332 19.70 13.24 -10.53
N PHE A 333 19.91 14.21 -9.67
CA PHE A 333 19.91 13.97 -8.22
C PHE A 333 18.55 13.44 -7.74
N ALA A 334 17.45 14.05 -8.20
CA ALA A 334 16.11 13.58 -7.87
C ALA A 334 15.84 12.14 -8.39
N CYS A 335 16.29 11.83 -9.62
CA CYS A 335 16.20 10.46 -10.16
C CYS A 335 17.01 9.46 -9.33
N ALA A 336 18.24 9.79 -8.96
CA ALA A 336 19.10 8.95 -8.12
C ALA A 336 18.47 8.67 -6.74
N GLN A 337 17.79 9.65 -6.18
CA GLN A 337 17.06 9.47 -4.92
C GLN A 337 15.90 8.48 -5.08
N GLN A 338 15.14 8.54 -6.17
CA GLN A 338 14.07 7.57 -6.43
C GLN A 338 14.60 6.15 -6.65
N VAL A 339 15.74 6.00 -7.35
CA VAL A 339 16.41 4.69 -7.52
C VAL A 339 16.79 4.10 -6.16
N ARG A 340 17.38 4.89 -5.27
CA ARG A 340 17.72 4.45 -3.91
C ARG A 340 16.47 3.99 -3.14
N TYR A 341 15.39 4.77 -3.18
CA TYR A 341 14.14 4.40 -2.51
C TYR A 341 13.53 3.10 -3.08
N LEU A 342 13.63 2.88 -4.39
CA LEU A 342 13.18 1.62 -4.99
C LEU A 342 14.01 0.42 -4.56
N GLN A 343 15.32 0.60 -4.36
CA GLN A 343 16.20 -0.45 -3.81
C GLN A 343 15.83 -0.79 -2.36
N GLU A 344 15.56 0.23 -1.53
CA GLU A 344 15.09 0.06 -0.15
C GLU A 344 13.72 -0.63 -0.11
N ASP A 345 12.78 -0.23 -0.98
CA ASP A 345 11.47 -0.85 -1.11
C ASP A 345 11.58 -2.33 -1.53
N ARG A 346 12.49 -2.67 -2.47
CA ARG A 346 12.76 -4.07 -2.85
C ARG A 346 13.24 -4.89 -1.65
N ASN A 347 14.25 -4.41 -0.93
CA ASN A 347 14.80 -5.09 0.24
C ASN A 347 13.71 -5.28 1.33
N THR A 348 12.83 -4.31 1.49
CA THR A 348 11.71 -4.43 2.44
C THR A 348 10.73 -5.54 2.04
N ILE A 349 10.46 -5.70 0.74
CA ILE A 349 9.63 -6.81 0.24
C ILE A 349 10.36 -8.15 0.47
N ASP A 350 11.65 -8.24 0.19
CA ASP A 350 12.45 -9.45 0.39
C ASP A 350 12.37 -9.93 1.86
N ILE A 351 12.65 -9.05 2.81
CA ILE A 351 12.58 -9.34 4.25
C ILE A 351 11.17 -9.79 4.67
N ASN A 352 10.13 -9.10 4.19
CA ASN A 352 8.76 -9.46 4.56
C ASN A 352 8.26 -10.73 3.84
N ALA A 353 8.79 -11.08 2.66
CA ALA A 353 8.54 -12.37 2.02
C ALA A 353 9.15 -13.53 2.83
N GLU A 354 10.37 -13.35 3.36
CA GLU A 354 11.00 -14.30 4.27
C GLU A 354 10.20 -14.48 5.57
N ASN A 355 9.77 -13.37 6.20
CA ASN A 355 8.93 -13.41 7.40
C ASN A 355 7.58 -14.11 7.14
N TYR A 356 6.98 -13.85 5.97
CA TYR A 356 5.75 -14.51 5.55
C TYR A 356 5.97 -16.03 5.37
N ALA A 357 7.06 -16.44 4.70
CA ALA A 357 7.41 -17.83 4.47
C ALA A 357 7.66 -18.59 5.78
N GLU A 358 8.34 -17.95 6.75
CA GLU A 358 8.54 -18.52 8.08
C GLU A 358 7.18 -18.73 8.80
N ALA A 359 6.34 -17.70 8.85
CA ALA A 359 5.04 -17.77 9.48
C ALA A 359 4.15 -18.85 8.80
N LEU A 360 4.16 -18.93 7.46
CA LEU A 360 3.45 -19.97 6.71
C LEU A 360 3.97 -21.38 7.05
N THR A 361 5.28 -21.55 7.18
CA THR A 361 5.90 -22.82 7.58
C THR A 361 5.43 -23.24 8.97
N ARG A 362 5.35 -22.28 9.91
CA ARG A 362 4.84 -22.53 11.27
C ARG A 362 3.36 -22.94 11.24
N ILE A 363 2.54 -22.26 10.45
CA ILE A 363 1.12 -22.60 10.28
C ILE A 363 0.98 -24.00 9.66
N LYS A 364 1.78 -24.30 8.61
CA LYS A 364 1.81 -25.64 7.99
C LYS A 364 2.19 -26.74 8.98
N SER A 365 3.06 -26.44 9.93
CA SER A 365 3.46 -27.42 10.97
C SER A 365 2.35 -27.72 11.99
N LEU A 366 1.35 -26.85 12.10
CA LEU A 366 0.16 -27.03 12.95
C LEU A 366 -1.01 -27.65 12.19
N SER A 367 -0.97 -27.69 10.85
CA SER A 367 -2.05 -28.18 10.00
C SER A 367 -2.27 -29.69 10.17
N ILE A 368 -3.47 -30.16 9.87
CA ILE A 368 -3.86 -31.56 9.93
C ILE A 368 -3.91 -32.18 8.54
N GLU A 369 -3.97 -33.51 8.49
CA GLU A 369 -4.09 -34.24 7.23
C GLU A 369 -5.32 -33.79 6.42
N GLY A 370 -5.13 -33.50 5.14
CA GLY A 370 -6.17 -33.03 4.24
C GLY A 370 -6.38 -31.51 4.23
N ASP A 371 -5.59 -30.75 5.00
CA ASP A 371 -5.56 -29.29 4.87
C ASP A 371 -4.93 -28.85 3.53
N ASN A 372 -5.39 -27.69 3.03
CA ASN A 372 -4.88 -27.05 1.83
C ASN A 372 -4.64 -25.56 2.09
N LEU A 373 -3.39 -25.16 2.13
CA LEU A 373 -2.93 -23.80 2.34
C LEU A 373 -2.33 -23.17 1.07
N ASP A 374 -2.63 -23.72 -0.10
CA ASP A 374 -2.10 -23.25 -1.38
C ASP A 374 -2.44 -21.79 -1.65
N PHE A 375 -3.55 -21.29 -1.14
CA PHE A 375 -3.92 -19.88 -1.31
C PHE A 375 -2.92 -18.93 -0.61
N LEU A 376 -2.37 -19.34 0.54
CA LEU A 376 -1.32 -18.58 1.23
C LEU A 376 0.01 -18.71 0.49
N GLN A 377 0.35 -19.92 -0.02
CA GLN A 377 1.55 -20.12 -0.82
C GLN A 377 1.52 -19.29 -2.10
N ARG A 378 0.39 -19.24 -2.82
CA ARG A 378 0.22 -18.42 -4.03
C ARG A 378 0.47 -16.93 -3.80
N PHE A 379 0.18 -16.41 -2.59
CA PHE A 379 0.53 -15.03 -2.28
C PHE A 379 2.06 -14.84 -2.17
N LEU A 380 2.76 -15.77 -1.55
CA LEU A 380 4.22 -15.75 -1.47
C LEU A 380 4.85 -15.80 -2.87
N ASP A 381 4.42 -16.74 -3.71
CA ASP A 381 4.86 -16.86 -5.10
C ASP A 381 4.59 -15.56 -5.88
N LEU A 382 3.43 -14.92 -5.65
CA LEU A 382 3.10 -13.64 -6.27
C LEU A 382 4.05 -12.51 -5.80
N ALA A 383 4.45 -12.51 -4.53
CA ALA A 383 5.37 -11.52 -3.98
C ALA A 383 6.77 -11.67 -4.61
N GLU A 384 7.26 -12.90 -4.73
CA GLU A 384 8.59 -13.22 -5.28
C GLU A 384 8.61 -13.04 -6.81
N ASP A 385 7.72 -13.73 -7.53
CA ASP A 385 7.77 -13.82 -9.00
C ASP A 385 7.26 -12.55 -9.69
N LYS A 386 6.38 -11.78 -9.05
CA LYS A 386 5.78 -10.60 -9.67
C LYS A 386 6.23 -9.31 -9.03
N TYR A 387 6.13 -9.16 -7.71
CA TYR A 387 6.37 -7.85 -7.10
C TYR A 387 7.86 -7.52 -7.05
N GLN A 388 8.68 -8.41 -6.55
CA GLN A 388 10.14 -8.25 -6.53
C GLN A 388 10.71 -8.12 -7.94
N ARG A 389 10.32 -9.03 -8.83
CA ARG A 389 10.78 -9.04 -10.22
C ARG A 389 10.41 -7.77 -10.96
N GLN A 390 9.21 -7.22 -10.73
CA GLN A 390 8.80 -5.97 -11.36
C GLN A 390 9.69 -4.80 -10.90
N ILE A 391 9.96 -4.68 -9.61
CA ILE A 391 10.84 -3.62 -9.09
C ILE A 391 12.26 -3.80 -9.63
N GLU A 392 12.74 -5.02 -9.77
CA GLU A 392 14.05 -5.29 -10.36
C GLU A 392 14.15 -4.83 -11.81
N ILE A 393 13.11 -5.07 -12.61
CA ILE A 393 13.03 -4.60 -14.01
C ILE A 393 12.99 -3.07 -14.03
N ASP A 394 12.20 -2.45 -13.17
CA ASP A 394 12.08 -1.00 -13.04
C ASP A 394 13.44 -0.35 -12.68
N LEU A 395 14.16 -0.95 -11.74
CA LEU A 395 15.51 -0.51 -11.35
C LEU A 395 16.51 -0.61 -12.51
N LYS A 396 16.51 -1.72 -13.26
CA LYS A 396 17.40 -1.90 -14.43
C LYS A 396 17.18 -0.80 -15.46
N TYR A 397 15.92 -0.45 -15.73
CA TYR A 397 15.59 0.64 -16.65
C TYR A 397 16.10 2.00 -16.16
N LEU A 398 15.85 2.34 -14.90
CA LEU A 398 16.24 3.62 -14.32
C LEU A 398 17.78 3.77 -14.21
N ILE A 399 18.49 2.70 -13.84
CA ILE A 399 19.96 2.71 -13.76
C ILE A 399 20.57 2.95 -15.15
N ALA A 400 20.06 2.27 -16.18
CA ALA A 400 20.53 2.51 -17.56
C ALA A 400 20.31 3.96 -18.00
N SER A 401 19.17 4.56 -17.65
CA SER A 401 18.91 5.99 -17.92
C SER A 401 19.85 6.90 -17.13
N GLN A 402 20.16 6.59 -15.87
CA GLN A 402 21.13 7.36 -15.07
C GLN A 402 22.52 7.39 -15.70
N ASP A 403 23.00 6.25 -16.20
CA ASP A 403 24.30 6.15 -16.86
C ASP A 403 24.37 7.06 -18.11
N LEU A 404 23.32 7.08 -18.93
CA LEU A 404 23.21 7.95 -20.08
C LEU A 404 23.28 9.45 -19.69
N PHE A 405 22.52 9.84 -18.67
CA PHE A 405 22.51 11.24 -18.22
C PHE A 405 23.80 11.64 -17.50
N GLN A 406 24.47 10.71 -16.82
CA GLN A 406 25.79 10.97 -16.25
C GLN A 406 26.83 11.27 -17.33
N GLN A 407 26.80 10.54 -18.46
CA GLN A 407 27.64 10.86 -19.64
C GLN A 407 27.29 12.22 -20.21
N SER A 408 25.98 12.54 -20.31
CA SER A 408 25.51 13.85 -20.79
C SER A 408 26.00 15.00 -19.90
N ILE A 409 25.97 14.84 -18.57
CA ILE A 409 26.51 15.82 -17.61
C ILE A 409 28.01 16.02 -17.82
N SER A 410 28.75 14.93 -18.03
CA SER A 410 30.21 15.01 -18.28
C SER A 410 30.52 15.75 -19.56
N THR A 411 29.76 15.51 -20.65
CA THR A 411 29.87 16.21 -21.91
C THR A 411 29.57 17.71 -21.77
N LEU A 412 28.42 18.04 -21.11
CA LEU A 412 28.06 19.45 -20.86
C LEU A 412 29.10 20.18 -20.04
N ARG A 413 29.68 19.51 -19.03
CA ARG A 413 30.77 20.12 -18.24
C ARG A 413 31.99 20.44 -19.10
N GLY A 414 32.42 19.50 -19.97
CA GLY A 414 33.51 19.73 -20.90
C GLY A 414 33.21 20.87 -21.85
N MET A 415 31.98 20.97 -22.38
CA MET A 415 31.58 22.10 -23.24
C MET A 415 31.64 23.45 -22.52
N VAL A 416 31.14 23.51 -21.27
CA VAL A 416 31.21 24.72 -20.43
C VAL A 416 32.66 25.15 -20.20
N GLU A 417 33.57 24.21 -19.93
CA GLU A 417 34.98 24.49 -19.69
C GLU A 417 35.66 25.03 -20.97
N ILE A 418 35.37 24.42 -22.12
CA ILE A 418 35.93 24.89 -23.42
C ILE A 418 35.45 26.31 -23.73
N GLU A 419 34.15 26.56 -23.69
CA GLU A 419 33.57 27.89 -23.97
C GLU A 419 34.06 28.95 -22.98
N GLN A 420 34.26 28.62 -21.72
CA GLN A 420 34.82 29.54 -20.73
C GLN A 420 36.26 29.93 -21.09
N VAL A 421 37.12 28.95 -21.47
CA VAL A 421 38.49 29.18 -21.85
C VAL A 421 38.59 30.03 -23.14
N GLU A 422 37.70 29.79 -24.10
CA GLU A 422 37.65 30.57 -25.35
C GLU A 422 37.23 32.03 -25.07
N LEU A 423 36.24 32.26 -24.25
CA LEU A 423 35.79 33.59 -23.84
C LEU A 423 36.91 34.36 -23.11
N ASP A 424 37.60 33.70 -22.18
CA ASP A 424 38.74 34.31 -21.45
C ASP A 424 39.88 34.70 -22.42
N ARG A 425 40.18 33.86 -23.43
CA ARG A 425 41.15 34.17 -24.47
C ARG A 425 40.75 35.37 -25.33
N GLU A 426 39.48 35.48 -25.68
CA GLU A 426 38.98 36.65 -26.42
C GLU A 426 39.08 37.94 -25.61
N GLN A 427 38.70 37.88 -24.34
CA GLN A 427 38.84 39.03 -23.43
C GLN A 427 40.30 39.49 -23.31
N VAL A 428 41.26 38.57 -23.18
CA VAL A 428 42.69 38.90 -23.12
C VAL A 428 43.15 39.54 -24.43
N LYS A 429 42.69 39.06 -25.59
CA LYS A 429 43.03 39.68 -26.91
C LYS A 429 42.47 41.11 -26.99
N LEU A 430 41.24 41.32 -26.60
CA LEU A 430 40.59 42.62 -26.58
C LEU A 430 41.30 43.60 -25.65
N TYR A 431 41.75 43.14 -24.47
CA TYR A 431 42.54 43.94 -23.54
C TYR A 431 43.87 44.39 -24.17
N LYS A 432 44.62 43.48 -24.82
CA LYS A 432 45.87 43.80 -25.50
C LYS A 432 45.66 44.79 -26.66
N GLN A 433 44.61 44.61 -27.45
CA GLN A 433 44.28 45.54 -28.54
C GLN A 433 44.01 46.94 -28.01
N LYS A 434 43.21 47.09 -26.94
CA LYS A 434 42.95 48.38 -26.30
C LYS A 434 44.21 49.03 -25.74
N GLU A 435 45.08 48.25 -25.12
CA GLU A 435 46.35 48.73 -24.59
C GLU A 435 47.26 49.20 -25.71
N ASP A 436 47.34 48.51 -26.87
CA ASP A 436 48.09 48.88 -28.00
C ASP A 436 47.51 50.16 -28.70
N GLU A 437 46.18 50.27 -28.78
CA GLU A 437 45.53 51.49 -29.29
C GLU A 437 45.78 52.69 -28.36
N GLU A 438 45.79 52.51 -27.06
CA GLU A 438 46.15 53.57 -26.10
C GLU A 438 47.61 54.02 -26.28
N LYS A 439 48.53 53.07 -26.38
CA LYS A 439 49.95 53.37 -26.67
C LYS A 439 50.15 54.11 -27.98
N ILE A 440 49.42 53.78 -29.05
CA ILE A 440 49.46 54.49 -30.32
C ILE A 440 48.90 55.91 -30.15
N ARG A 441 47.83 56.10 -29.47
CA ARG A 441 47.19 57.38 -29.18
C ARG A 441 48.13 58.29 -28.36
N ASP A 442 48.76 57.75 -27.32
CA ASP A 442 49.73 58.50 -26.50
C ASP A 442 50.93 58.95 -27.28
N ARG A 443 51.47 58.07 -28.14
CA ARG A 443 52.55 58.46 -29.07
C ARG A 443 52.16 59.55 -30.10
N GLN A 444 50.91 59.52 -30.59
CA GLN A 444 50.39 60.56 -31.47
C GLN A 444 50.24 61.89 -30.72
N LEU A 445 49.76 61.85 -29.46
CA LEU A 445 49.70 63.04 -28.62
C LEU A 445 51.05 63.60 -28.26
N GLU A 446 52.07 62.79 -27.98
CA GLU A 446 53.47 63.22 -27.74
C GLU A 446 54.02 63.84 -28.99
N ASN A 447 53.83 63.30 -30.20
CA ASN A 447 54.22 63.86 -31.44
C ASN A 447 53.58 65.24 -31.74
N ILE A 448 52.24 65.38 -31.43
CA ILE A 448 51.57 66.69 -31.62
C ILE A 448 52.12 67.72 -30.62
N ILE A 449 52.34 67.33 -29.36
CA ILE A 449 52.91 68.19 -28.35
C ILE A 449 54.34 68.62 -28.76
N PHE A 450 55.17 67.71 -29.30
CA PHE A 450 56.49 67.99 -29.79
C PHE A 450 56.49 69.00 -31.00
N PHE A 451 55.57 68.78 -31.97
CA PHE A 451 55.41 69.70 -33.09
C PHE A 451 54.91 71.08 -32.70
N VAL A 452 54.01 71.19 -31.74
CA VAL A 452 53.47 72.48 -31.25
C VAL A 452 54.52 73.19 -30.39
N GLY A 453 55.28 72.43 -29.56
CA GLY A 453 56.37 73.00 -28.75
C GLY A 453 57.64 73.47 -29.55
N THR A 454 57.82 72.97 -30.77
CA THR A 454 58.93 73.41 -31.64
C THR A 454 58.54 74.55 -32.63
N ALA A 455 57.24 74.92 -32.70
CA ALA A 455 56.68 75.96 -33.53
C ALA A 455 56.49 77.30 -32.79
N ILE A 456 56.84 77.38 -31.49
CA ILE A 456 56.92 78.58 -30.69
C ILE A 456 58.41 78.96 -30.51
#